data_558a6d94625eef2f71e385aada601777
#
_entry.id   558a6d94625eef2f71e385aada601777
#
_cell.length_a   1.000
_cell.length_b   1.000
_cell.length_c   1.000
_cell.angle_alpha   90.00
_cell.angle_beta   90.00
_cell.angle_gamma   90.00
#
_symmetry.space_group_name_H-M   'P 1'
#
loop_
_entity.id
_entity.type
_entity.pdbx_description
1 polymer ?
#
loop_
_entity_poly.entity_id
_entity_poly.type
_entity_poly.pdbx_seq_one_letter_code
_entity_poly.pdbx_strand_id
1 'polypeptide(L)'
;MDTTLEISPRNLGLILLALFCPRCFWMLMRMRFHGPFDHGGGALFTYMEQIERAQVDHHLETTGRLPKEFSPFCDIRARAEFPKHWSKFRYQHKSGVILYGVPDDIFTLADGSSLVVIDYKTAINKGEDDPFLPIYNSQVVGYCDIAENGLDLGKVKKAGLIYWEVQRTGVIEDPSDHYERGKVWVPFVPKPLEFDIDYAFLDPMLKEAKKLWKSDSAPAGREGCKDCKKVDALFALGTMAEASELIKDQRAIELHGNIPEVVNSVNKRIYDRRRARTSALLELQDGNNGFNFAEGGMVANWKYFGDEV
;
A
#
# COMPACT_ATOMS: atom_id res chain seq x y z
N MET A 1 -17.12 -13.02 -14.72
CA MET A 1 -16.02 -12.41 -13.96
C MET A 1 -14.86 -13.38 -13.98
N ASP A 2 -13.64 -12.88 -14.16
CA ASP A 2 -12.45 -13.72 -14.07
C ASP A 2 -12.42 -14.37 -12.68
N THR A 3 -12.37 -15.69 -12.64
CA THR A 3 -12.54 -16.48 -11.41
C THR A 3 -11.24 -16.64 -10.62
N THR A 4 -10.13 -16.17 -11.16
CA THR A 4 -8.80 -16.32 -10.57
C THR A 4 -8.51 -15.16 -9.61
N LEU A 5 -8.22 -15.47 -8.35
CA LEU A 5 -7.76 -14.48 -7.37
C LEU A 5 -6.31 -14.10 -7.67
N GLU A 6 -6.06 -12.81 -7.77
CA GLU A 6 -4.73 -12.21 -7.79
C GLU A 6 -4.53 -11.37 -6.53
N ILE A 7 -3.45 -11.60 -5.79
CA ILE A 7 -3.19 -10.90 -4.53
C ILE A 7 -1.69 -10.76 -4.27
N SER A 8 -1.29 -9.60 -3.73
CA SER A 8 0.09 -9.45 -3.26
C SER A 8 0.30 -10.14 -1.91
N PRO A 9 1.50 -10.67 -1.62
CA PRO A 9 1.80 -11.28 -0.33
C PRO A 9 1.58 -10.32 0.85
N ARG A 10 1.85 -9.03 0.66
CA ARG A 10 1.55 -7.99 1.67
C ARG A 10 0.06 -7.93 2.00
N ASN A 11 -0.79 -7.89 0.98
CA ASN A 11 -2.24 -7.85 1.17
C ASN A 11 -2.78 -9.18 1.73
N LEU A 12 -2.17 -10.29 1.34
CA LEU A 12 -2.47 -11.61 1.91
C LEU A 12 -2.22 -11.64 3.41
N GLY A 13 -1.14 -11.03 3.87
CA GLY A 13 -0.76 -10.93 5.29
C GLY A 13 -1.78 -10.20 6.18
N LEU A 14 -2.71 -9.42 5.60
CA LEU A 14 -3.79 -8.79 6.38
C LEU A 14 -4.66 -9.81 7.12
N ILE A 15 -4.72 -11.05 6.64
CA ILE A 15 -5.46 -12.15 7.29
C ILE A 15 -4.87 -12.51 8.66
N LEU A 16 -3.59 -12.25 8.86
CA LEU A 16 -2.88 -12.58 10.10
C LEU A 16 -3.06 -11.54 11.22
N LEU A 17 -3.63 -10.40 10.91
CA LEU A 17 -3.81 -9.35 11.91
C LEU A 17 -4.81 -9.78 12.98
N ALA A 18 -4.52 -9.46 14.24
CA ALA A 18 -5.41 -9.70 15.38
C ALA A 18 -6.81 -9.07 15.19
N LEU A 19 -6.88 -7.99 14.43
CA LEU A 19 -8.13 -7.29 14.10
C LEU A 19 -8.64 -7.63 12.69
N PHE A 20 -8.24 -8.75 12.12
CA PHE A 20 -8.75 -9.20 10.83
C PHE A 20 -10.29 -9.21 10.79
N CYS A 21 -10.84 -8.67 9.71
CA CYS A 21 -12.28 -8.66 9.47
C CYS A 21 -12.57 -9.23 8.07
N PRO A 22 -13.24 -10.39 7.98
CA PRO A 22 -13.52 -11.05 6.70
C PRO A 22 -14.31 -10.16 5.73
N ARG A 23 -15.27 -9.39 6.22
CA ARG A 23 -16.07 -8.46 5.40
C ARG A 23 -15.23 -7.35 4.81
N CYS A 24 -14.38 -6.71 5.63
CA CYS A 24 -13.48 -5.66 5.14
C CYS A 24 -12.50 -6.22 4.11
N PHE A 25 -11.91 -7.37 4.38
CA PHE A 25 -10.98 -8.02 3.45
C PHE A 25 -11.66 -8.42 2.13
N TRP A 26 -12.88 -8.98 2.20
CA TRP A 26 -13.68 -9.30 1.02
C TRP A 26 -13.94 -8.04 0.16
N MET A 27 -14.32 -6.93 0.79
CA MET A 27 -14.52 -5.66 0.09
C MET A 27 -13.22 -5.15 -0.55
N LEU A 28 -12.10 -5.17 0.18
CA LEU A 28 -10.79 -4.77 -0.34
C LEU A 28 -10.40 -5.59 -1.57
N MET A 29 -10.58 -6.91 -1.54
CA MET A 29 -10.33 -7.77 -2.71
C MET A 29 -11.21 -7.37 -3.91
N ARG A 30 -12.51 -7.10 -3.70
CA ARG A 30 -13.43 -6.67 -4.77
C ARG A 30 -13.07 -5.31 -5.34
N MET A 31 -12.51 -4.43 -4.54
CA MET A 31 -11.97 -3.14 -4.95
C MET A 31 -10.50 -3.22 -5.42
N ARG A 32 -9.96 -4.43 -5.61
CA ARG A 32 -8.55 -4.65 -5.97
C ARG A 32 -7.57 -3.94 -5.03
N PHE A 33 -7.89 -3.92 -3.74
CA PHE A 33 -7.15 -3.24 -2.67
C PHE A 33 -6.99 -1.71 -2.85
N HIS A 34 -7.79 -1.10 -3.71
CA HIS A 34 -7.93 0.36 -3.75
C HIS A 34 -9.04 0.77 -2.79
N GLY A 35 -8.74 1.61 -1.82
CA GLY A 35 -9.74 2.17 -0.92
C GLY A 35 -10.59 3.24 -1.63
N PRO A 36 -11.79 3.57 -1.09
CA PRO A 36 -12.60 4.65 -1.64
C PRO A 36 -11.93 6.03 -1.48
N PHE A 37 -10.93 6.11 -0.63
CA PHE A 37 -10.13 7.31 -0.37
C PHE A 37 -8.66 6.91 -0.46
N ASP A 38 -8.07 7.07 -1.64
CA ASP A 38 -6.65 6.81 -1.83
C ASP A 38 -5.86 7.99 -1.26
N HIS A 39 -5.20 7.74 -0.14
CA HIS A 39 -4.18 8.63 0.37
C HIS A 39 -2.85 8.14 -0.19
N GLY A 40 -2.40 8.74 -1.27
CA GLY A 40 -1.09 8.43 -1.85
C GLY A 40 0.01 8.52 -0.80
N GLY A 41 0.94 7.59 -0.81
CA GLY A 41 2.16 7.67 0.00
C GLY A 41 2.90 8.98 -0.33
N GLY A 42 3.29 9.74 0.70
CA GLY A 42 3.99 11.01 0.48
C GLY A 42 5.30 10.79 -0.28
N ALA A 43 5.68 11.74 -1.13
CA ALA A 43 6.93 11.73 -1.90
C ALA A 43 8.17 11.46 -1.03
N LEU A 44 8.12 11.81 0.25
CA LEU A 44 9.18 11.56 1.22
C LEU A 44 9.55 10.07 1.32
N PHE A 45 8.56 9.16 1.37
CA PHE A 45 8.83 7.73 1.48
C PHE A 45 9.51 7.17 0.23
N THR A 46 9.12 7.65 -0.96
CA THR A 46 9.78 7.28 -2.21
C THR A 46 11.23 7.77 -2.26
N TYR A 47 11.51 8.99 -1.78
CA TYR A 47 12.88 9.49 -1.71
C TYR A 47 13.70 8.74 -0.66
N MET A 48 13.12 8.40 0.48
CA MET A 48 13.81 7.60 1.50
C MET A 48 14.23 6.24 0.96
N GLU A 49 13.33 5.52 0.28
CA GLU A 49 13.66 4.25 -0.37
C GLU A 49 14.84 4.37 -1.36
N GLN A 50 14.88 5.45 -2.15
CA GLN A 50 15.99 5.71 -3.07
C GLN A 50 17.32 5.94 -2.32
N ILE A 51 17.28 6.67 -1.21
CA ILE A 51 18.46 6.93 -0.36
C ILE A 51 18.94 5.61 0.27
N GLU A 52 18.04 4.81 0.80
CA GLU A 52 18.31 3.52 1.41
C GLU A 52 19.01 2.57 0.43
N ARG A 53 18.49 2.47 -0.77
CA ARG A 53 19.10 1.69 -1.87
C ARG A 53 20.49 2.22 -2.25
N ALA A 54 20.64 3.55 -2.38
CA ALA A 54 21.90 4.17 -2.73
C ALA A 54 22.99 3.91 -1.66
N GLN A 55 22.62 3.85 -0.37
CA GLN A 55 23.57 3.50 0.70
C GLN A 55 24.04 2.05 0.58
N VAL A 56 23.11 1.12 0.31
CA VAL A 56 23.47 -0.29 0.10
C VAL A 56 24.39 -0.44 -1.12
N ASP A 57 24.07 0.21 -2.24
CA ASP A 57 24.89 0.19 -3.45
C ASP A 57 26.29 0.74 -3.18
N HIS A 58 26.39 1.89 -2.51
CA HIS A 58 27.67 2.49 -2.17
C HIS A 58 28.57 1.53 -1.38
N HIS A 59 28.03 0.83 -0.38
CA HIS A 59 28.81 -0.15 0.38
C HIS A 59 29.27 -1.34 -0.49
N LEU A 60 28.39 -1.89 -1.31
CA LEU A 60 28.74 -2.99 -2.21
C LEU A 60 29.79 -2.59 -3.24
N GLU A 61 29.68 -1.39 -3.82
CA GLU A 61 30.61 -0.87 -4.84
C GLU A 61 31.99 -0.55 -4.23
N THR A 62 32.03 0.02 -3.03
CA THR A 62 33.28 0.48 -2.40
C THR A 62 34.02 -0.62 -1.65
N THR A 63 33.30 -1.54 -0.99
CA THR A 63 33.92 -2.55 -0.12
C THR A 63 33.61 -3.99 -0.53
N GLY A 64 32.72 -4.21 -1.49
CA GLY A 64 32.27 -5.52 -1.94
C GLY A 64 31.42 -6.27 -0.92
N ARG A 65 30.97 -5.62 0.16
CA ARG A 65 30.17 -6.23 1.23
C ARG A 65 29.41 -5.17 2.01
N LEU A 66 28.38 -5.59 2.75
CA LEU A 66 27.69 -4.72 3.69
C LEU A 66 28.47 -4.64 5.02
N PRO A 67 28.39 -3.49 5.72
CA PRO A 67 28.95 -3.31 7.07
C PRO A 67 28.30 -4.25 8.09
N LYS A 68 28.95 -4.40 9.26
CA LYS A 68 28.46 -5.26 10.35
C LYS A 68 27.08 -4.87 10.90
N GLU A 69 26.72 -3.61 10.77
CA GLU A 69 25.42 -3.06 11.15
C GLU A 69 24.26 -3.69 10.38
N PHE A 70 24.54 -4.31 9.22
CA PHE A 70 23.59 -5.05 8.39
C PHE A 70 23.51 -6.55 8.71
N SER A 71 24.17 -7.01 9.79
CA SER A 71 24.03 -8.41 10.23
C SER A 71 22.54 -8.76 10.47
N PRO A 72 22.00 -9.88 9.93
CA PRO A 72 22.72 -11.06 9.39
C PRO A 72 23.01 -11.05 7.89
N PHE A 73 22.84 -9.93 7.19
CA PHE A 73 22.95 -9.82 5.72
C PHE A 73 24.34 -9.38 5.23
N CYS A 74 25.37 -9.38 6.08
CA CYS A 74 26.72 -8.93 5.72
C CYS A 74 27.41 -9.77 4.63
N ASP A 75 26.93 -10.98 4.36
CA ASP A 75 27.44 -11.90 3.35
C ASP A 75 26.85 -11.65 1.93
N ILE A 76 25.99 -10.66 1.77
CA ILE A 76 25.54 -10.14 0.48
C ILE A 76 26.75 -9.59 -0.30
N ARG A 77 26.80 -9.87 -1.63
CA ARG A 77 27.89 -9.45 -2.50
C ARG A 77 27.46 -8.59 -3.67
N ALA A 78 26.36 -8.90 -4.28
CA ALA A 78 25.87 -8.18 -5.45
C ALA A 78 24.36 -8.19 -5.51
N ARG A 79 23.82 -7.22 -6.21
CA ARG A 79 22.39 -7.19 -6.54
C ARG A 79 22.11 -8.21 -7.65
N ALA A 80 21.08 -9.04 -7.45
CA ALA A 80 20.63 -9.97 -8.47
C ALA A 80 19.78 -9.26 -9.54
N GLU A 81 19.79 -9.77 -10.75
CA GLU A 81 18.87 -9.33 -11.78
C GLU A 81 17.52 -10.05 -11.61
N PHE A 82 16.43 -9.28 -11.59
CA PHE A 82 15.07 -9.80 -11.52
C PHE A 82 14.07 -8.82 -12.13
N PRO A 83 12.87 -9.26 -12.53
CA PRO A 83 11.85 -8.38 -13.08
C PRO A 83 11.41 -7.32 -12.07
N LYS A 84 11.56 -6.04 -12.39
CA LYS A 84 11.23 -4.90 -11.52
C LYS A 84 9.77 -4.43 -11.63
N HIS A 85 8.92 -5.15 -12.34
CA HIS A 85 7.52 -4.78 -12.53
C HIS A 85 6.60 -5.89 -12.04
N TRP A 86 5.58 -5.54 -11.26
CA TRP A 86 4.63 -6.49 -10.63
C TRP A 86 3.93 -7.41 -11.63
N SER A 87 3.71 -6.98 -12.89
CA SER A 87 3.10 -7.82 -13.93
C SER A 87 4.01 -8.95 -14.42
N LYS A 88 5.31 -8.86 -14.10
CA LYS A 88 6.32 -9.86 -14.44
C LYS A 88 6.85 -10.62 -13.23
N PHE A 89 6.88 -9.98 -12.05
CA PHE A 89 7.24 -10.63 -10.79
C PHE A 89 5.97 -11.23 -10.17
N ARG A 90 5.52 -12.34 -10.75
CA ARG A 90 4.27 -13.02 -10.40
C ARG A 90 4.29 -14.47 -10.85
N TYR A 91 3.52 -15.32 -10.18
CA TYR A 91 3.30 -16.68 -10.61
C TYR A 91 1.98 -17.24 -10.06
N GLN A 92 1.51 -18.35 -10.65
CA GLN A 92 0.36 -19.08 -10.16
C GLN A 92 0.81 -20.10 -9.13
N HIS A 93 0.54 -19.82 -7.86
CA HIS A 93 0.79 -20.75 -6.77
C HIS A 93 -0.03 -22.05 -6.93
N LYS A 94 0.45 -23.18 -6.37
CA LYS A 94 -0.25 -24.49 -6.37
C LYS A 94 -1.71 -24.44 -5.92
N SER A 95 -2.09 -23.45 -5.10
CA SER A 95 -3.48 -23.19 -4.68
C SER A 95 -4.37 -22.66 -5.82
N GLY A 96 -3.82 -22.30 -6.96
CA GLY A 96 -4.50 -21.64 -8.07
C GLY A 96 -4.72 -20.13 -7.86
N VAL A 97 -4.13 -19.53 -6.83
CA VAL A 97 -4.08 -18.08 -6.62
C VAL A 97 -2.86 -17.53 -7.35
N ILE A 98 -2.97 -16.37 -7.96
CA ILE A 98 -1.83 -15.67 -8.52
C ILE A 98 -1.26 -14.75 -7.44
N LEU A 99 -0.01 -15.04 -7.04
CA LEU A 99 0.79 -14.14 -6.22
C LEU A 99 1.54 -13.17 -7.11
N TYR A 100 1.56 -11.89 -6.74
CA TYR A 100 2.28 -10.85 -7.47
C TYR A 100 2.81 -9.77 -6.52
N GLY A 101 3.85 -9.09 -6.96
CA GLY A 101 4.45 -7.97 -6.23
C GLY A 101 5.87 -7.79 -6.71
N VAL A 102 6.63 -6.93 -6.07
CA VAL A 102 8.06 -6.77 -6.35
C VAL A 102 8.74 -6.50 -5.02
N PRO A 103 9.76 -7.28 -4.63
CA PRO A 103 10.58 -6.95 -3.47
C PRO A 103 11.40 -5.70 -3.77
N ASP A 104 11.80 -5.00 -2.73
CA ASP A 104 12.68 -3.87 -2.90
C ASP A 104 14.00 -4.31 -3.53
N ASP A 105 14.59 -5.38 -3.00
CA ASP A 105 15.80 -5.94 -3.57
C ASP A 105 15.91 -7.46 -3.46
N ILE A 106 16.64 -8.03 -4.41
CA ILE A 106 17.17 -9.39 -4.35
C ILE A 106 18.68 -9.31 -4.56
N PHE A 107 19.42 -9.97 -3.69
CA PHE A 107 20.86 -10.03 -3.75
C PHE A 107 21.39 -11.45 -3.86
N THR A 108 22.64 -11.59 -4.32
CA THR A 108 23.39 -12.84 -4.27
C THR A 108 24.29 -12.87 -3.03
N LEU A 109 24.39 -14.04 -2.43
CA LEU A 109 25.34 -14.32 -1.35
C LEU A 109 26.77 -14.56 -1.86
N ALA A 110 27.71 -14.66 -0.94
CA ALA A 110 29.12 -14.93 -1.23
C ALA A 110 29.36 -16.24 -2.01
N ASP A 111 28.44 -17.19 -1.96
CA ASP A 111 28.51 -18.43 -2.75
C ASP A 111 28.18 -18.25 -4.23
N GLY A 112 27.74 -17.05 -4.62
CA GLY A 112 27.43 -16.66 -6.02
C GLY A 112 26.18 -17.31 -6.62
N SER A 113 25.47 -18.18 -5.86
CA SER A 113 24.31 -18.94 -6.36
C SER A 113 23.05 -18.78 -5.52
N SER A 114 23.23 -18.45 -4.22
CA SER A 114 22.11 -18.30 -3.30
C SER A 114 21.62 -16.87 -3.25
N LEU A 115 20.30 -16.71 -3.07
CA LEU A 115 19.64 -15.42 -3.05
C LEU A 115 19.28 -14.96 -1.63
N VAL A 116 19.19 -13.66 -1.49
CA VAL A 116 18.61 -12.98 -0.32
C VAL A 116 17.53 -12.02 -0.81
N VAL A 117 16.34 -12.13 -0.24
CA VAL A 117 15.22 -11.22 -0.52
C VAL A 117 15.10 -10.21 0.62
N ILE A 118 15.18 -8.93 0.28
CA ILE A 118 15.12 -7.81 1.22
C ILE A 118 13.99 -6.86 0.86
N ASP A 119 13.30 -6.39 1.90
CA ASP A 119 12.33 -5.30 1.79
C ASP A 119 12.70 -4.20 2.82
N TYR A 120 12.74 -2.95 2.40
CA TYR A 120 13.11 -1.83 3.25
C TYR A 120 11.91 -1.24 3.98
N LYS A 121 12.13 -0.77 5.20
CA LYS A 121 11.09 -0.12 6.00
C LYS A 121 11.62 1.15 6.67
N THR A 122 11.14 2.31 6.25
CA THR A 122 11.39 3.58 6.94
C THR A 122 10.45 3.65 8.16
N ALA A 123 10.78 2.93 9.21
CA ALA A 123 9.96 2.78 10.42
C ALA A 123 10.82 2.36 11.61
N ILE A 124 10.25 2.46 12.81
CA ILE A 124 10.88 1.94 14.04
C ILE A 124 10.58 0.44 14.15
N ASN A 125 11.61 -0.37 14.27
CA ASN A 125 11.46 -1.79 14.59
C ASN A 125 10.99 -1.95 16.05
N LYS A 126 9.80 -2.49 16.24
CA LYS A 126 9.22 -2.77 17.57
C LYS A 126 9.43 -4.22 17.99
N GLY A 127 10.22 -4.97 17.24
CA GLY A 127 10.42 -6.40 17.50
C GLY A 127 9.12 -7.18 17.38
N GLU A 128 8.93 -8.14 18.27
CA GLU A 128 7.75 -9.00 18.31
C GLU A 128 6.45 -8.24 18.65
N ASP A 129 6.56 -7.06 19.24
CA ASP A 129 5.41 -6.19 19.56
C ASP A 129 4.91 -5.39 18.35
N ASP A 130 5.54 -5.51 17.17
CA ASP A 130 5.08 -4.81 15.98
C ASP A 130 3.80 -5.49 15.44
N PRO A 131 2.64 -4.80 15.51
CA PRO A 131 1.38 -5.38 15.04
C PRO A 131 1.36 -5.66 13.52
N PHE A 132 2.30 -5.08 12.77
CA PHE A 132 2.44 -5.28 11.32
C PHE A 132 3.45 -6.35 10.95
N LEU A 133 4.21 -6.88 11.91
CA LEU A 133 5.21 -7.91 11.66
C LEU A 133 4.65 -9.12 10.89
N PRO A 134 3.44 -9.63 11.19
CA PRO A 134 2.86 -10.73 10.43
C PRO A 134 2.63 -10.40 8.95
N ILE A 135 2.27 -9.14 8.63
CA ILE A 135 2.12 -8.67 7.25
C ILE A 135 3.46 -8.66 6.54
N TYR A 136 4.50 -8.14 7.20
CA TYR A 136 5.85 -8.05 6.64
C TYR A 136 6.44 -9.43 6.40
N ASN A 137 6.24 -10.37 7.34
CA ASN A 137 6.66 -11.75 7.16
C ASN A 137 5.96 -12.39 5.95
N SER A 138 4.63 -12.25 5.83
CA SER A 138 3.89 -12.71 4.66
C SER A 138 4.41 -12.08 3.37
N GLN A 139 4.71 -10.78 3.38
CA GLN A 139 5.24 -10.05 2.25
C GLN A 139 6.57 -10.64 1.77
N VAL A 140 7.52 -10.79 2.69
CA VAL A 140 8.88 -11.26 2.37
C VAL A 140 8.86 -12.73 1.96
N VAL A 141 8.20 -13.62 2.73
CA VAL A 141 8.10 -15.05 2.39
C VAL A 141 7.41 -15.26 1.05
N GLY A 142 6.36 -14.48 0.76
CA GLY A 142 5.68 -14.55 -0.52
C GLY A 142 6.55 -14.06 -1.69
N TYR A 143 7.42 -13.07 -1.50
CA TYR A 143 8.40 -12.68 -2.52
C TYR A 143 9.47 -13.75 -2.73
N CYS A 144 9.89 -14.44 -1.66
CA CYS A 144 10.78 -15.60 -1.78
C CYS A 144 10.14 -16.71 -2.61
N ASP A 145 8.87 -17.00 -2.37
CA ASP A 145 8.11 -18.02 -3.09
C ASP A 145 7.98 -17.68 -4.59
N ILE A 146 7.67 -16.41 -4.91
CA ILE A 146 7.65 -15.95 -6.31
C ILE A 146 9.03 -16.07 -6.95
N ALA A 147 10.10 -15.65 -6.26
CA ALA A 147 11.46 -15.67 -6.79
C ALA A 147 11.95 -17.09 -7.06
N GLU A 148 11.82 -17.98 -6.08
CA GLU A 148 12.33 -19.35 -6.13
C GLU A 148 11.42 -20.29 -6.95
N ASN A 149 10.14 -20.38 -6.57
CA ASN A 149 9.23 -21.38 -7.14
C ASN A 149 8.44 -20.87 -8.35
N GLY A 150 8.32 -19.54 -8.49
CA GLY A 150 7.58 -18.93 -9.60
C GLY A 150 8.45 -18.57 -10.80
N LEU A 151 9.58 -17.94 -10.55
CA LEU A 151 10.45 -17.39 -11.58
C LEU A 151 11.77 -18.16 -11.76
N ASP A 152 12.03 -19.15 -10.91
CA ASP A 152 13.25 -19.98 -10.93
C ASP A 152 14.55 -19.11 -10.92
N LEU A 153 14.53 -18.02 -10.14
CA LEU A 153 15.69 -17.12 -10.07
C LEU A 153 16.88 -17.72 -9.31
N GLY A 154 16.64 -18.75 -8.51
CA GLY A 154 17.62 -19.43 -7.69
C GLY A 154 17.12 -19.69 -6.27
N LYS A 155 17.90 -20.43 -5.49
CA LYS A 155 17.56 -20.81 -4.11
C LYS A 155 17.64 -19.61 -3.18
N VAL A 156 16.55 -19.26 -2.50
CA VAL A 156 16.55 -18.23 -1.46
C VAL A 156 17.00 -18.85 -0.14
N LYS A 157 18.09 -18.35 0.42
CA LYS A 157 18.66 -18.82 1.70
C LYS A 157 18.40 -17.89 2.87
N LYS A 158 18.25 -16.60 2.58
CA LYS A 158 17.96 -15.58 3.61
C LYS A 158 16.87 -14.65 3.10
N ALA A 159 16.08 -14.15 4.02
CA ALA A 159 15.05 -13.16 3.70
C ALA A 159 14.76 -12.30 4.92
N GLY A 160 14.40 -11.05 4.69
CA GLY A 160 14.04 -10.20 5.82
C GLY A 160 13.82 -8.74 5.45
N LEU A 161 13.82 -7.93 6.49
CA LEU A 161 13.68 -6.49 6.41
C LEU A 161 14.98 -5.80 6.80
N ILE A 162 15.16 -4.62 6.26
CA ILE A 162 16.08 -3.64 6.81
C ILE A 162 15.27 -2.41 7.20
N TYR A 163 15.04 -2.23 8.49
CA TYR A 163 14.45 -1.00 8.99
C TYR A 163 15.49 0.11 8.97
N TRP A 164 15.12 1.25 8.44
CA TRP A 164 15.88 2.47 8.54
C TRP A 164 15.23 3.35 9.60
N GLU A 165 15.74 3.23 10.81
CA GLU A 165 15.19 3.91 11.97
C GLU A 165 15.75 5.32 12.09
N VAL A 166 14.87 6.29 12.27
CA VAL A 166 15.25 7.65 12.65
C VAL A 166 15.86 7.63 14.04
N GLN A 167 17.10 8.05 14.15
CA GLN A 167 17.73 8.26 15.45
C GLN A 167 17.25 9.60 16.03
N ARG A 168 16.40 9.54 17.03
CA ARG A 168 15.82 10.73 17.68
C ARG A 168 16.74 11.35 18.72
N THR A 169 17.48 10.51 19.42
CA THR A 169 18.41 10.95 20.48
C THR A 169 19.51 11.82 19.89
N GLY A 170 19.71 12.99 20.49
CA GLY A 170 20.64 14.00 20.03
C GLY A 170 20.03 15.02 19.07
N VAL A 171 19.13 14.60 18.17
CA VAL A 171 18.51 15.51 17.16
C VAL A 171 17.55 16.50 17.83
N ILE A 172 16.81 16.05 18.85
CA ILE A 172 15.83 16.87 19.58
C ILE A 172 16.53 17.63 20.70
N GLU A 173 17.48 17.00 21.39
CA GLU A 173 18.21 17.57 22.52
C GLU A 173 19.23 18.65 22.07
N ASP A 174 19.89 18.44 20.93
CA ASP A 174 20.89 19.35 20.36
C ASP A 174 20.59 19.65 18.88
N PRO A 175 19.54 20.42 18.57
CA PRO A 175 19.15 20.70 17.20
C PRO A 175 20.22 21.42 16.38
N SER A 176 21.11 22.18 17.04
CA SER A 176 22.19 22.92 16.37
C SER A 176 23.22 21.99 15.70
N ASP A 177 23.50 20.84 16.27
CA ASP A 177 24.43 19.85 15.72
C ASP A 177 23.90 19.17 14.46
N HIS A 178 22.59 19.27 14.24
CA HIS A 178 21.90 18.70 13.09
C HIS A 178 21.48 19.73 12.05
N TYR A 179 21.95 20.99 12.17
CA TYR A 179 21.66 22.06 11.25
C TYR A 179 22.94 22.63 10.63
N GLU A 180 23.09 22.46 9.32
CA GLU A 180 24.24 22.99 8.58
C GLU A 180 23.79 23.58 7.25
N ARG A 181 24.21 24.82 6.95
CA ARG A 181 23.99 25.50 5.66
C ARG A 181 22.53 25.51 5.20
N GLY A 182 21.59 25.74 6.11
CA GLY A 182 20.16 25.78 5.80
C GLY A 182 19.51 24.42 5.61
N LYS A 183 20.19 23.33 6.05
CA LYS A 183 19.69 21.97 5.96
C LYS A 183 19.65 21.33 7.33
N VAL A 184 18.63 20.51 7.57
CA VAL A 184 18.54 19.66 8.76
C VAL A 184 19.01 18.26 8.38
N TRP A 185 19.92 17.72 9.17
CA TRP A 185 20.40 16.36 9.01
C TRP A 185 19.74 15.45 10.03
N VAL A 186 19.11 14.38 9.55
CA VAL A 186 18.47 13.39 10.40
C VAL A 186 19.15 12.05 10.16
N PRO A 187 19.84 11.48 11.18
CA PRO A 187 20.51 10.19 11.02
C PRO A 187 19.50 9.05 10.99
N PHE A 188 19.68 8.13 10.05
CA PHE A 188 18.97 6.86 9.94
C PHE A 188 19.94 5.72 10.25
N VAL A 189 19.50 4.78 11.05
CA VAL A 189 20.30 3.61 11.44
C VAL A 189 19.66 2.34 10.91
N PRO A 190 20.40 1.50 10.17
CA PRO A 190 19.85 0.23 9.69
C PRO A 190 19.65 -0.75 10.86
N LYS A 191 18.49 -1.37 10.90
CA LYS A 191 18.11 -2.43 11.85
C LYS A 191 17.59 -3.64 11.07
N PRO A 192 18.44 -4.58 10.74
CA PRO A 192 18.03 -5.78 10.01
C PRO A 192 17.20 -6.72 10.88
N LEU A 193 16.24 -7.37 10.25
CA LEU A 193 15.43 -8.44 10.83
C LEU A 193 15.30 -9.57 9.81
N GLU A 194 15.81 -10.75 10.16
CA GLU A 194 15.72 -11.96 9.35
C GLU A 194 14.42 -12.71 9.64
N PHE A 195 13.82 -13.30 8.62
CA PHE A 195 12.65 -14.17 8.72
C PHE A 195 13.01 -15.59 8.32
N ASP A 196 12.37 -16.55 8.96
CA ASP A 196 12.38 -17.94 8.52
C ASP A 196 11.64 -18.08 7.20
N ILE A 197 12.22 -18.83 6.26
CA ILE A 197 11.62 -19.08 4.96
C ILE A 197 10.83 -20.39 5.02
N ASP A 198 9.55 -20.28 5.36
CA ASP A 198 8.59 -21.40 5.33
C ASP A 198 7.45 -21.07 4.35
N TYR A 199 7.49 -21.64 3.17
CA TYR A 199 6.44 -21.43 2.17
C TYR A 199 5.08 -22.01 2.58
N ALA A 200 5.05 -23.04 3.46
CA ALA A 200 3.81 -23.60 3.98
C ALA A 200 3.04 -22.59 4.85
N PHE A 201 3.74 -21.58 5.39
CA PHE A 201 3.14 -20.47 6.10
C PHE A 201 2.08 -19.70 5.27
N LEU A 202 2.23 -19.68 3.94
CA LEU A 202 1.28 -19.00 3.05
C LEU A 202 -0.01 -19.80 2.83
N ASP A 203 0.03 -21.13 2.94
CA ASP A 203 -1.07 -22.02 2.57
C ASP A 203 -2.42 -21.71 3.27
N PRO A 204 -2.48 -21.50 4.61
CA PRO A 204 -3.75 -21.20 5.28
C PRO A 204 -4.32 -19.84 4.85
N MET A 205 -3.48 -18.84 4.63
CA MET A 205 -3.91 -17.53 4.17
C MET A 205 -4.46 -17.58 2.75
N LEU A 206 -3.76 -18.29 1.84
CA LEU A 206 -4.21 -18.49 0.46
C LEU A 206 -5.55 -19.24 0.39
N LYS A 207 -5.74 -20.22 1.27
CA LYS A 207 -7.00 -20.97 1.39
C LYS A 207 -8.15 -20.05 1.83
N GLU A 208 -7.93 -19.24 2.86
CA GLU A 208 -8.96 -18.32 3.36
C GLU A 208 -9.25 -17.19 2.37
N ALA A 209 -8.23 -16.56 1.76
CA ALA A 209 -8.41 -15.55 0.73
C ALA A 209 -9.22 -16.10 -0.46
N LYS A 210 -8.90 -17.32 -0.92
CA LYS A 210 -9.63 -17.96 -2.01
C LYS A 210 -11.08 -18.30 -1.65
N LYS A 211 -11.34 -18.73 -0.41
CA LYS A 211 -12.69 -18.97 0.11
C LYS A 211 -13.51 -17.67 0.09
N LEU A 212 -12.96 -16.59 0.62
CA LEU A 212 -13.60 -15.27 0.62
C LEU A 212 -13.81 -14.72 -0.80
N TRP A 213 -12.83 -14.90 -1.69
CA TRP A 213 -12.94 -14.49 -3.10
C TRP A 213 -14.09 -15.18 -3.83
N LYS A 214 -14.35 -16.47 -3.55
CA LYS A 214 -15.42 -17.24 -4.17
C LYS A 214 -16.80 -16.93 -3.60
N SER A 215 -16.90 -16.20 -2.48
CA SER A 215 -18.19 -15.81 -1.91
C SER A 215 -18.89 -14.77 -2.78
N ASP A 216 -20.12 -15.04 -3.20
CA ASP A 216 -20.94 -14.13 -4.00
C ASP A 216 -21.45 -12.93 -3.20
N SER A 217 -21.46 -13.02 -1.88
CA SER A 217 -21.88 -11.95 -0.97
C SER A 217 -20.83 -11.67 0.09
N ALA A 218 -20.84 -10.45 0.61
CA ALA A 218 -19.96 -10.08 1.70
C ALA A 218 -20.23 -10.94 2.93
N PRO A 219 -19.22 -11.56 3.54
CA PRO A 219 -19.37 -12.30 4.79
C PRO A 219 -19.75 -11.37 5.95
N ALA A 220 -20.12 -11.95 7.08
CA ALA A 220 -20.34 -11.18 8.32
C ALA A 220 -19.04 -10.45 8.71
N GLY A 221 -19.17 -9.22 9.13
CA GLY A 221 -18.06 -8.45 9.69
C GLY A 221 -17.64 -8.99 11.05
N ARG A 222 -16.38 -8.75 11.43
CA ARG A 222 -15.95 -9.00 12.80
C ARG A 222 -16.75 -8.10 13.77
N GLU A 223 -17.18 -8.64 14.88
CA GLU A 223 -17.86 -7.88 15.92
C GLU A 223 -17.00 -6.68 16.36
N GLY A 224 -17.62 -5.52 16.51
CA GLY A 224 -16.95 -4.29 16.89
C GLY A 224 -16.01 -3.70 15.84
N CYS A 225 -16.00 -4.20 14.61
CA CYS A 225 -15.13 -3.66 13.54
C CYS A 225 -15.47 -2.20 13.22
N LYS A 226 -14.50 -1.31 13.48
CA LYS A 226 -14.67 0.13 13.26
C LYS A 226 -14.82 0.49 11.77
N ASP A 227 -14.13 -0.25 10.90
CA ASP A 227 -14.16 0.03 9.46
C ASP A 227 -15.48 -0.44 8.84
N CYS A 228 -16.05 -1.57 9.28
CA CYS A 228 -17.41 -1.94 8.91
C CYS A 228 -18.42 -0.85 9.29
N LYS A 229 -18.31 -0.28 10.49
CA LYS A 229 -19.20 0.82 10.92
C LYS A 229 -19.06 2.06 10.02
N LYS A 230 -17.83 2.42 9.62
CA LYS A 230 -17.59 3.54 8.70
C LYS A 230 -18.20 3.28 7.32
N VAL A 231 -18.01 2.06 6.79
CA VAL A 231 -18.58 1.66 5.52
C VAL A 231 -20.10 1.69 5.54
N ASP A 232 -20.72 1.13 6.59
CA ASP A 232 -22.18 1.16 6.75
C ASP A 232 -22.72 2.60 6.86
N ALA A 233 -21.99 3.49 7.54
CA ALA A 233 -22.34 4.90 7.61
C ALA A 233 -22.22 5.61 6.24
N LEU A 234 -21.20 5.30 5.47
CA LEU A 234 -21.03 5.83 4.11
C LEU A 234 -22.17 5.39 3.17
N PHE A 235 -22.56 4.11 3.23
CA PHE A 235 -23.71 3.61 2.47
C PHE A 235 -25.00 4.28 2.89
N ALA A 236 -25.23 4.46 4.20
CA ALA A 236 -26.41 5.17 4.71
C ALA A 236 -26.45 6.62 4.23
N LEU A 237 -25.32 7.32 4.22
CA LEU A 237 -25.23 8.70 3.68
C LEU A 237 -25.50 8.74 2.16
N GLY A 238 -24.98 7.78 1.41
CA GLY A 238 -25.23 7.66 -0.03
C GLY A 238 -26.71 7.46 -0.35
N THR A 239 -27.35 6.49 0.32
CA THR A 239 -28.77 6.20 0.16
C THR A 239 -29.66 7.36 0.60
N MET A 240 -29.33 8.06 1.66
CA MET A 240 -30.06 9.25 2.11
C MET A 240 -29.96 10.39 1.09
N ALA A 241 -28.80 10.61 0.50
CA ALA A 241 -28.60 11.62 -0.53
C ALA A 241 -29.39 11.29 -1.79
N GLU A 242 -29.35 10.05 -2.25
CA GLU A 242 -30.13 9.57 -3.42
C GLU A 242 -31.63 9.66 -3.17
N ALA A 243 -32.10 9.22 -2.00
CA ALA A 243 -33.51 9.33 -1.64
C ALA A 243 -33.99 10.80 -1.55
N SER A 244 -33.16 11.69 -1.00
CA SER A 244 -33.48 13.13 -0.94
C SER A 244 -33.57 13.77 -2.32
N GLU A 245 -32.70 13.38 -3.28
CA GLU A 245 -32.77 13.87 -4.66
C GLU A 245 -33.96 13.30 -5.39
N LEU A 246 -34.24 12.00 -5.26
CA LEU A 246 -35.42 11.33 -5.83
C LEU A 246 -36.73 11.94 -5.32
N ILE A 247 -36.84 12.24 -4.02
CA ILE A 247 -38.03 12.88 -3.45
C ILE A 247 -38.24 14.30 -4.03
N LYS A 248 -37.16 15.06 -4.21
CA LYS A 248 -37.26 16.40 -4.81
C LYS A 248 -37.70 16.33 -6.28
N ASP A 249 -37.15 15.38 -7.02
CA ASP A 249 -37.48 15.19 -8.43
C ASP A 249 -38.88 14.61 -8.59
N GLN A 250 -39.33 13.71 -7.75
CA GLN A 250 -40.66 13.16 -7.71
C GLN A 250 -41.70 14.23 -7.37
N ARG A 251 -41.46 15.11 -6.39
CA ARG A 251 -42.30 16.26 -6.10
C ARG A 251 -42.41 17.25 -7.24
N ALA A 252 -41.32 17.48 -7.98
CA ALA A 252 -41.34 18.34 -9.14
C ALA A 252 -42.23 17.73 -10.27
N ILE A 253 -42.16 16.41 -10.45
CA ILE A 253 -43.01 15.69 -11.41
C ILE A 253 -44.48 15.67 -10.97
N GLU A 254 -44.76 15.44 -9.70
CA GLU A 254 -46.12 15.45 -9.14
C GLU A 254 -46.78 16.83 -9.23
N LEU A 255 -46.02 17.91 -9.02
CA LEU A 255 -46.53 19.30 -9.08
C LEU A 255 -46.79 19.78 -10.50
N HIS A 256 -46.05 19.29 -11.48
CA HIS A 256 -46.09 19.82 -12.84
C HIS A 256 -46.52 18.80 -13.91
N GLY A 257 -46.85 17.56 -13.52
CA GLY A 257 -47.15 16.45 -14.40
C GLY A 257 -45.90 15.94 -15.15
N ASN A 258 -46.09 14.84 -15.88
CA ASN A 258 -45.02 14.22 -16.67
C ASN A 258 -44.83 14.96 -18.01
N ILE A 259 -44.56 16.26 -17.94
CA ILE A 259 -44.34 17.11 -19.11
C ILE A 259 -42.89 16.98 -19.52
N PRO A 260 -42.56 16.67 -20.80
CA PRO A 260 -41.19 16.51 -21.27
C PRO A 260 -40.25 17.67 -20.91
N GLU A 261 -40.76 18.87 -20.83
CA GLU A 261 -40.05 20.09 -20.45
C GLU A 261 -39.60 20.07 -18.97
N VAL A 262 -40.44 19.52 -18.07
CA VAL A 262 -40.11 19.39 -16.65
C VAL A 262 -39.02 18.31 -16.45
N VAL A 263 -39.15 17.16 -17.12
CA VAL A 263 -38.17 16.09 -17.11
C VAL A 263 -36.83 16.58 -17.67
N ASN A 264 -36.86 17.32 -18.78
CA ASN A 264 -35.64 17.92 -19.34
C ASN A 264 -35.03 18.99 -18.44
N SER A 265 -35.85 19.80 -17.75
CA SER A 265 -35.39 20.80 -16.79
C SER A 265 -34.71 20.15 -15.55
N VAL A 266 -35.25 19.02 -15.06
CA VAL A 266 -34.67 18.24 -13.97
C VAL A 266 -33.32 17.64 -14.41
N ASN A 267 -33.30 17.00 -15.58
CA ASN A 267 -32.08 16.40 -16.14
C ASN A 267 -31.02 17.47 -16.41
N LYS A 268 -31.40 18.65 -16.88
CA LYS A 268 -30.50 19.79 -17.07
C LYS A 268 -29.89 20.25 -15.73
N ARG A 269 -30.71 20.36 -14.66
CA ARG A 269 -30.23 20.74 -13.32
C ARG A 269 -29.22 19.72 -12.76
N ILE A 270 -29.45 18.43 -12.95
CA ILE A 270 -28.54 17.39 -12.57
C ILE A 270 -27.21 17.52 -13.34
N TYR A 271 -27.30 17.75 -14.66
CA TYR A 271 -26.14 17.96 -15.52
C TYR A 271 -25.34 19.21 -15.13
N ASP A 272 -26.03 20.33 -14.90
CA ASP A 272 -25.41 21.60 -14.52
C ASP A 272 -24.72 21.52 -13.14
N ARG A 273 -25.34 20.81 -12.18
CA ARG A 273 -24.71 20.53 -10.88
C ARG A 273 -23.47 19.66 -11.00
N ARG A 274 -23.50 18.60 -11.83
CA ARG A 274 -22.31 17.78 -12.10
C ARG A 274 -21.20 18.61 -12.74
N ARG A 275 -21.55 19.45 -13.71
CA ARG A 275 -20.61 20.35 -14.38
C ARG A 275 -20.03 21.40 -13.43
N ALA A 276 -20.85 22.03 -12.59
CA ALA A 276 -20.40 22.97 -11.58
C ALA A 276 -19.48 22.32 -10.55
N ARG A 277 -19.77 21.10 -10.15
CA ARG A 277 -18.90 20.30 -9.27
C ARG A 277 -17.56 19.99 -9.94
N THR A 278 -17.57 19.62 -11.21
CA THR A 278 -16.34 19.39 -11.98
C THR A 278 -15.54 20.69 -12.15
N SER A 279 -16.21 21.83 -12.42
CA SER A 279 -15.54 23.14 -12.51
C SER A 279 -14.95 23.58 -11.18
N ALA A 280 -15.67 23.42 -10.07
CA ALA A 280 -15.15 23.71 -8.73
C ALA A 280 -13.94 22.82 -8.37
N LEU A 281 -13.95 21.54 -8.78
CA LEU A 281 -12.83 20.66 -8.62
C LEU A 281 -11.63 21.08 -9.49
N LEU A 282 -11.88 21.59 -10.71
CA LEU A 282 -10.83 22.10 -11.59
C LEU A 282 -10.26 23.43 -11.09
N GLU A 283 -11.09 24.32 -10.50
CA GLU A 283 -10.63 25.54 -9.85
C GLU A 283 -9.78 25.25 -8.62
N LEU A 284 -10.07 24.18 -7.88
CA LEU A 284 -9.20 23.68 -6.81
C LEU A 284 -7.86 23.16 -7.35
N GLN A 285 -7.83 22.68 -8.61
CA GLN A 285 -6.62 22.20 -9.29
C GLN A 285 -5.67 23.35 -9.69
N ASP A 286 -6.18 24.53 -10.02
CA ASP A 286 -5.39 25.68 -10.50
C ASP A 286 -4.61 26.43 -9.40
N GLY A 287 -4.39 25.81 -8.27
CA GLY A 287 -3.31 26.17 -7.35
C GLY A 287 -3.66 27.13 -6.24
N ASN A 288 -4.88 27.65 -6.17
CA ASN A 288 -5.24 28.58 -5.10
C ASN A 288 -5.78 27.90 -3.82
N ASN A 289 -6.02 26.57 -3.85
CA ASN A 289 -6.64 25.84 -2.74
C ASN A 289 -5.90 24.54 -2.32
N GLY A 290 -4.63 24.40 -2.66
CA GLY A 290 -3.78 23.31 -2.14
C GLY A 290 -4.02 21.91 -2.70
N PHE A 291 -4.83 21.76 -3.75
CA PHE A 291 -5.11 20.46 -4.37
C PHE A 291 -4.73 20.45 -5.85
N ASN A 292 -4.09 19.39 -6.28
CA ASN A 292 -3.75 19.17 -7.67
C ASN A 292 -4.32 17.83 -8.14
N PHE A 293 -5.03 17.83 -9.27
CA PHE A 293 -5.56 16.61 -9.90
C PHE A 293 -4.71 16.28 -11.11
N ALA A 294 -3.81 15.31 -10.99
CA ALA A 294 -3.04 14.78 -12.11
C ALA A 294 -3.52 13.38 -12.43
N GLU A 295 -3.87 13.13 -13.69
CA GLU A 295 -4.18 11.80 -14.26
C GLU A 295 -5.15 10.94 -13.43
N GLY A 296 -6.24 11.54 -12.95
CA GLY A 296 -7.32 10.83 -12.24
C GLY A 296 -7.12 10.66 -10.73
N GLY A 297 -6.08 11.22 -10.15
CA GLY A 297 -5.83 11.25 -8.70
C GLY A 297 -5.80 12.67 -8.14
N MET A 298 -6.24 12.83 -6.89
CA MET A 298 -6.12 14.07 -6.15
C MET A 298 -4.80 14.07 -5.38
N VAL A 299 -3.89 14.97 -5.70
CA VAL A 299 -2.61 15.14 -4.99
C VAL A 299 -2.66 16.42 -4.19
N ALA A 300 -2.50 16.31 -2.87
CA ALA A 300 -2.42 17.48 -2.01
C ALA A 300 -1.17 18.32 -2.32
N ASN A 301 -1.36 19.61 -2.58
CA ASN A 301 -0.25 20.54 -2.79
C ASN A 301 0.20 21.10 -1.43
N TRP A 302 1.19 20.49 -0.83
CA TRP A 302 1.74 20.82 0.49
C TRP A 302 2.32 22.24 0.63
N LYS A 303 2.42 23.00 -0.45
CA LYS A 303 2.86 24.41 -0.37
C LYS A 303 1.85 25.32 0.33
N TYR A 304 0.59 24.91 0.42
CA TYR A 304 -0.46 25.72 1.04
C TYR A 304 -0.67 25.46 2.54
N PHE A 305 -0.19 24.32 3.05
CA PHE A 305 -0.36 23.99 4.47
C PHE A 305 0.78 24.47 5.37
N GLY A 306 1.81 25.12 4.80
CA GLY A 306 2.96 25.64 5.54
C GLY A 306 2.83 27.09 6.02
N ASP A 307 1.86 27.84 5.52
CA ASP A 307 1.74 29.27 5.80
C ASP A 307 0.64 29.62 6.84
N GLU A 308 -0.05 28.65 7.42
CA GLU A 308 -1.11 28.86 8.43
C GLU A 308 -0.88 28.11 9.76
N VAL A 309 0.39 27.88 10.15
CA VAL A 309 0.68 27.43 11.52
C VAL A 309 1.70 28.33 12.18
#